data_60ff725ed0558acb962f2b83caa0e8cc
#
_entry.id   60ff725ed0558acb962f2b83caa0e8cc
#
_cell.length_a   1.000
_cell.length_b   1.000
_cell.length_c   1.000
_cell.angle_alpha   90.00
_cell.angle_beta   90.00
_cell.angle_gamma   90.00
#
_symmetry.space_group_name_H-M   'P 1'
#
loop_
_entity.id
_entity.type
_entity.pdbx_description
1 polymer ?
#
loop_
_entity_poly.entity_id
_entity_poly.type
_entity_poly.pdbx_seq_one_letter_code
_entity_poly.pdbx_strand_id
1 'polypeptide(L)'
;DSDPSRGLGDVYKRQILHRIKPVEGRLEKIGKLKNNSRVILDYAHTPDALKSAFLNLKEQFPNNNINLVFGCGGERDFKKRIMMGKIAEKYSNKIYLTDDNPRNENPSKIRKDIKKGIKKSNIYEISNRKKAIEEAIKNLNTGDLLLVAGRGHEKVQDYGKRKILLSDKKVILQSINSKNKFLSKNFKLNIINCL
;
A
#
# COMPACT_ATOMS: atom_id res chain seq x y z
N ASP A 1 -43.20 8.74 22.44
CA ASP A 1 -42.24 9.87 22.58
C ASP A 1 -41.15 9.74 21.54
N SER A 2 -41.43 10.23 20.34
CA SER A 2 -40.45 10.33 19.27
C SER A 2 -39.77 11.70 19.36
N ASP A 3 -38.54 11.74 19.84
CA ASP A 3 -37.73 12.95 19.90
C ASP A 3 -37.39 13.44 18.45
N PRO A 4 -37.99 14.55 17.99
CA PRO A 4 -37.79 15.04 16.64
C PRO A 4 -36.35 15.57 16.39
N SER A 5 -35.55 15.73 17.45
CA SER A 5 -34.14 16.19 17.32
C SER A 5 -33.20 15.13 16.79
N ARG A 6 -33.53 13.84 16.94
CA ARG A 6 -32.72 12.71 16.42
C ARG A 6 -32.66 12.64 14.89
N GLY A 7 -33.77 12.98 14.21
CA GLY A 7 -33.83 12.93 12.75
C GLY A 7 -33.04 14.05 12.05
N LEU A 8 -33.05 15.26 12.61
CA LEU A 8 -32.32 16.41 12.04
C LEU A 8 -30.78 16.20 12.12
N GLY A 9 -30.31 15.65 13.26
CA GLY A 9 -28.87 15.36 13.41
C GLY A 9 -28.33 14.38 12.38
N ASP A 10 -29.08 13.36 11.99
CA ASP A 10 -28.66 12.36 11.03
C ASP A 10 -28.72 12.86 9.59
N VAL A 11 -29.69 13.70 9.24
CA VAL A 11 -29.76 14.37 7.92
C VAL A 11 -28.59 15.34 7.76
N TYR A 12 -28.28 16.13 8.79
CA TYR A 12 -27.14 17.06 8.78
C TYR A 12 -25.79 16.31 8.69
N LYS A 13 -25.62 15.21 9.43
CA LYS A 13 -24.44 14.35 9.35
C LYS A 13 -24.26 13.79 7.94
N ARG A 14 -25.33 13.29 7.30
CA ARG A 14 -25.27 12.77 5.92
C ARG A 14 -24.91 13.85 4.91
N GLN A 15 -25.44 15.08 5.03
CA GLN A 15 -25.11 16.19 4.15
C GLN A 15 -23.65 16.67 4.28
N ILE A 16 -23.07 16.58 5.48
CA ILE A 16 -21.67 16.94 5.73
C ILE A 16 -20.72 15.84 5.24
N LEU A 17 -21.10 14.55 5.36
CA LEU A 17 -20.28 13.41 4.93
C LEU A 17 -19.88 13.51 3.44
N HIS A 18 -20.73 14.03 2.56
CA HIS A 18 -20.40 14.25 1.14
C HIS A 18 -19.32 15.31 0.91
N ARG A 19 -19.08 16.20 1.88
CA ARG A 19 -18.07 17.27 1.81
C ARG A 19 -16.75 16.89 2.46
N ILE A 20 -16.69 15.77 3.21
CA ILE A 20 -15.46 15.29 3.83
C ILE A 20 -14.56 14.72 2.73
N LYS A 21 -13.44 15.39 2.46
CA LYS A 21 -12.41 14.86 1.58
C LYS A 21 -11.71 13.69 2.28
N PRO A 22 -11.42 12.58 1.56
CA PRO A 22 -10.62 11.51 2.12
C PRO A 22 -9.30 12.05 2.66
N VAL A 23 -8.88 11.54 3.81
CA VAL A 23 -7.60 11.94 4.41
C VAL A 23 -6.47 11.40 3.53
N GLU A 24 -5.55 12.27 3.12
CA GLU A 24 -4.41 11.89 2.27
C GLU A 24 -3.59 10.76 2.93
N GLY A 25 -3.28 9.72 2.17
CA GLY A 25 -2.51 8.57 2.64
C GLY A 25 -3.26 7.64 3.62
N ARG A 26 -4.61 7.68 3.66
CA ARG A 26 -5.46 6.77 4.45
C ARG A 26 -6.41 6.03 3.51
N LEU A 27 -6.12 4.75 3.23
CA LEU A 27 -6.79 3.92 2.20
C LEU A 27 -7.07 4.71 0.91
N GLU A 28 -6.11 5.57 0.55
CA GLU A 28 -6.23 6.47 -0.59
C GLU A 28 -6.09 5.69 -1.90
N LYS A 29 -7.12 5.70 -2.73
CA LYS A 29 -7.11 5.09 -4.07
C LYS A 29 -6.31 5.99 -5.01
N ILE A 30 -5.03 5.65 -5.25
CA ILE A 30 -4.12 6.49 -6.06
C ILE A 30 -4.39 6.35 -7.55
N GLY A 31 -4.71 5.13 -8.00
CA GLY A 31 -5.02 4.93 -9.40
C GLY A 31 -5.41 3.49 -9.76
N LYS A 32 -5.95 3.38 -10.97
CA LYS A 32 -6.32 2.12 -11.63
C LYS A 32 -5.49 1.95 -12.90
N LEU A 33 -4.97 0.76 -13.12
CA LEU A 33 -4.22 0.41 -14.32
C LEU A 33 -5.17 -0.09 -15.43
N LYS A 34 -4.69 -0.12 -16.67
CA LYS A 34 -5.44 -0.62 -17.84
C LYS A 34 -5.81 -2.11 -17.74
N ASN A 35 -5.06 -2.89 -16.95
CA ASN A 35 -5.39 -4.29 -16.63
C ASN A 35 -6.34 -4.43 -15.42
N ASN A 36 -7.08 -3.39 -15.07
CA ASN A 36 -8.01 -3.34 -13.94
C ASN A 36 -7.39 -3.48 -12.54
N SER A 37 -6.07 -3.64 -12.40
CA SER A 37 -5.44 -3.59 -11.09
C SER A 37 -5.51 -2.19 -10.48
N ARG A 38 -5.46 -2.09 -9.14
CA ARG A 38 -5.59 -0.83 -8.40
C ARG A 38 -4.48 -0.70 -7.39
N VAL A 39 -4.06 0.54 -7.14
CA VAL A 39 -3.04 0.85 -6.13
C VAL A 39 -3.65 1.75 -5.06
N ILE A 40 -3.50 1.31 -3.82
CA ILE A 40 -3.99 1.97 -2.62
C ILE A 40 -2.79 2.35 -1.75
N LEU A 41 -2.80 3.57 -1.24
CA LEU A 41 -1.79 4.11 -0.33
C LEU A 41 -2.37 4.24 1.08
N ASP A 42 -1.65 3.74 2.09
CA ASP A 42 -2.09 3.82 3.48
C ASP A 42 -0.95 4.14 4.45
N TYR A 43 -1.28 4.83 5.54
CA TYR A 43 -0.36 5.15 6.63
C TYR A 43 -0.24 4.02 7.67
N ALA A 44 -0.84 2.86 7.44
CA ALA A 44 -0.83 1.73 8.37
C ALA A 44 0.60 1.27 8.69
N HIS A 45 1.09 1.63 9.86
CA HIS A 45 2.43 1.34 10.37
C HIS A 45 2.42 0.58 11.71
N THR A 46 1.25 0.11 12.13
CA THR A 46 1.04 -0.75 13.30
C THR A 46 0.35 -2.05 12.88
N PRO A 47 0.47 -3.14 13.67
CA PRO A 47 -0.20 -4.40 13.37
C PRO A 47 -1.71 -4.25 13.16
N ASP A 48 -2.40 -3.56 14.09
CA ASP A 48 -3.86 -3.39 14.03
C ASP A 48 -4.28 -2.54 12.83
N ALA A 49 -3.55 -1.45 12.54
CA ALA A 49 -3.84 -0.62 11.37
C ALA A 49 -3.64 -1.40 10.06
N LEU A 50 -2.55 -2.19 9.94
CA LEU A 50 -2.30 -3.00 8.75
C LEU A 50 -3.38 -4.08 8.58
N LYS A 51 -3.77 -4.77 9.67
CA LYS A 51 -4.86 -5.74 9.66
C LYS A 51 -6.18 -5.09 9.23
N SER A 52 -6.51 -3.94 9.80
CA SER A 52 -7.73 -3.19 9.46
C SER A 52 -7.74 -2.76 7.99
N ALA A 53 -6.61 -2.29 7.45
CA ALA A 53 -6.49 -1.96 6.03
C ALA A 53 -6.78 -3.18 5.14
N PHE A 54 -6.23 -4.35 5.46
CA PHE A 54 -6.52 -5.58 4.71
C PHE A 54 -8.00 -5.99 4.79
N LEU A 55 -8.60 -5.94 5.98
CA LEU A 55 -10.01 -6.31 6.15
C LEU A 55 -10.93 -5.39 5.34
N ASN A 56 -10.72 -4.07 5.41
CA ASN A 56 -11.46 -3.10 4.60
C ASN A 56 -11.30 -3.35 3.08
N LEU A 57 -10.09 -3.69 2.62
CA LEU A 57 -9.87 -3.99 1.22
C LEU A 57 -10.54 -5.30 0.81
N LYS A 58 -10.55 -6.31 1.66
CA LYS A 58 -11.24 -7.59 1.41
C LYS A 58 -12.75 -7.42 1.36
N GLU A 59 -13.31 -6.57 2.20
CA GLU A 59 -14.75 -6.25 2.18
C GLU A 59 -15.14 -5.53 0.88
N GLN A 60 -14.35 -4.52 0.45
CA GLN A 60 -14.63 -3.78 -0.79
C GLN A 60 -14.31 -4.57 -2.07
N PHE A 61 -13.38 -5.52 -2.00
CA PHE A 61 -12.87 -6.28 -3.15
C PHE A 61 -12.66 -7.76 -2.78
N PRO A 62 -13.74 -8.52 -2.51
CA PRO A 62 -13.65 -9.87 -1.92
C PRO A 62 -12.87 -10.87 -2.78
N ASN A 63 -12.93 -10.74 -4.10
CA ASN A 63 -12.35 -11.68 -5.07
C ASN A 63 -10.97 -11.26 -5.60
N ASN A 64 -10.41 -10.12 -5.12
CA ASN A 64 -9.14 -9.65 -5.63
C ASN A 64 -7.97 -10.13 -4.77
N ASN A 65 -6.86 -10.49 -5.41
CA ASN A 65 -5.60 -10.72 -4.72
C ASN A 65 -5.02 -9.39 -4.22
N ILE A 66 -4.55 -9.38 -2.97
CA ILE A 66 -3.91 -8.20 -2.39
C ILE A 66 -2.42 -8.46 -2.31
N ASN A 67 -1.62 -7.63 -2.97
CA ASN A 67 -0.17 -7.56 -2.84
C ASN A 67 0.19 -6.41 -1.90
N LEU A 68 1.32 -6.51 -1.19
CA LEU A 68 1.72 -5.55 -0.16
C LEU A 68 3.13 -5.04 -0.40
N VAL A 69 3.32 -3.72 -0.33
CA VAL A 69 4.62 -3.06 -0.13
C VAL A 69 4.64 -2.46 1.27
N PHE A 70 5.58 -2.86 2.12
CA PHE A 70 5.69 -2.30 3.45
C PHE A 70 7.10 -2.44 4.05
N GLY A 71 7.33 -1.70 5.11
CA GLY A 71 8.48 -1.80 6.00
C GLY A 71 8.10 -1.38 7.40
N CYS A 72 9.08 -1.34 8.31
CA CYS A 72 8.90 -0.79 9.65
C CYS A 72 9.93 0.28 9.93
N GLY A 73 9.53 1.29 10.72
CA GLY A 73 10.44 2.31 11.19
C GLY A 73 11.44 1.77 12.23
N GLY A 74 12.63 2.36 12.23
CA GLY A 74 13.63 2.16 13.27
C GLY A 74 13.32 2.99 14.53
N GLU A 75 14.03 2.70 15.64
CA GLU A 75 13.87 3.39 16.93
C GLU A 75 12.42 3.40 17.44
N ARG A 76 11.72 2.31 17.18
CA ARG A 76 10.32 2.08 17.56
C ARG A 76 10.17 0.66 18.12
N ASP A 77 8.98 0.32 18.58
CA ASP A 77 8.67 -1.01 19.09
C ASP A 77 9.06 -2.11 18.08
N PHE A 78 10.12 -2.85 18.38
CA PHE A 78 10.61 -3.94 17.54
C PHE A 78 9.75 -5.21 17.64
N LYS A 79 8.96 -5.39 18.71
CA LYS A 79 8.04 -6.54 18.85
C LYS A 79 6.98 -6.50 17.76
N LYS A 80 6.54 -5.32 17.35
CA LYS A 80 5.57 -5.15 16.26
C LYS A 80 6.07 -5.68 14.90
N ARG A 81 7.40 -5.75 14.66
CA ARG A 81 7.97 -6.17 13.37
C ARG A 81 7.56 -7.58 12.99
N ILE A 82 7.68 -8.52 13.93
CA ILE A 82 7.26 -9.92 13.73
C ILE A 82 5.74 -9.99 13.52
N MET A 83 4.96 -9.22 14.28
CA MET A 83 3.50 -9.18 14.16
C MET A 83 3.09 -8.61 12.79
N MET A 84 3.73 -7.54 12.31
CA MET A 84 3.51 -6.98 10.97
C MET A 84 3.82 -8.03 9.88
N GLY A 85 4.91 -8.78 10.04
CA GLY A 85 5.27 -9.90 9.16
C GLY A 85 4.19 -10.98 9.12
N LYS A 86 3.67 -11.43 10.28
CA LYS A 86 2.59 -12.43 10.36
C LYS A 86 1.30 -11.95 9.69
N ILE A 87 0.95 -10.67 9.85
CA ILE A 87 -0.23 -10.07 9.20
C ILE A 87 -0.03 -10.00 7.68
N ALA A 88 1.14 -9.55 7.24
CA ALA A 88 1.49 -9.53 5.82
C ALA A 88 1.37 -10.94 5.21
N GLU A 89 1.93 -11.95 5.87
CA GLU A 89 1.82 -13.34 5.44
C GLU A 89 0.38 -13.84 5.33
N LYS A 90 -0.44 -13.54 6.33
CA LYS A 90 -1.82 -14.02 6.40
C LYS A 90 -2.71 -13.43 5.29
N TYR A 91 -2.55 -12.15 5.00
CA TYR A 91 -3.53 -11.40 4.22
C TYR A 91 -3.06 -11.02 2.81
N SER A 92 -1.76 -11.09 2.50
CA SER A 92 -1.27 -10.75 1.17
C SER A 92 -0.86 -11.96 0.33
N ASN A 93 -0.96 -11.80 -0.99
CA ASN A 93 -0.54 -12.80 -1.98
C ASN A 93 0.96 -12.70 -2.27
N LYS A 94 1.48 -11.48 -2.51
CA LYS A 94 2.92 -11.18 -2.66
C LYS A 94 3.30 -10.10 -1.67
N ILE A 95 4.51 -10.20 -1.11
CA ILE A 95 5.05 -9.25 -0.14
C ILE A 95 6.31 -8.62 -0.72
N TYR A 96 6.32 -7.31 -0.87
CA TYR A 96 7.50 -6.51 -1.20
C TYR A 96 7.99 -5.82 0.08
N LEU A 97 8.96 -6.43 0.72
CA LEU A 97 9.55 -5.95 1.97
C LEU A 97 10.64 -4.93 1.67
N THR A 98 10.50 -3.73 2.23
CA THR A 98 11.39 -2.60 1.93
C THR A 98 11.71 -1.77 3.17
N ASP A 99 12.59 -0.78 3.00
CA ASP A 99 12.86 0.19 4.06
C ASP A 99 11.67 1.17 4.20
N ASP A 100 11.35 1.49 5.45
CA ASP A 100 10.44 2.58 5.83
C ASP A 100 11.31 3.80 6.24
N ASN A 101 11.28 4.22 7.48
CA ASN A 101 12.16 5.22 8.09
C ASN A 101 13.11 4.51 9.08
N PRO A 102 14.24 3.95 8.63
CA PRO A 102 15.11 3.20 9.53
C PRO A 102 15.78 4.06 10.62
N ARG A 103 15.82 5.37 10.43
CA ARG A 103 16.52 6.31 11.32
C ARG A 103 17.98 5.89 11.53
N ASN A 104 18.41 5.75 12.79
CA ASN A 104 19.79 5.33 13.11
C ASN A 104 19.94 3.80 13.24
N GLU A 105 18.86 3.03 13.10
CA GLU A 105 18.96 1.57 13.06
C GLU A 105 19.42 1.04 11.71
N ASN A 106 20.07 -0.13 11.72
CA ASN A 106 20.46 -0.84 10.51
C ASN A 106 19.20 -1.34 9.77
N PRO A 107 18.94 -0.86 8.52
CA PRO A 107 17.73 -1.22 7.78
C PRO A 107 17.60 -2.71 7.50
N SER A 108 18.72 -3.40 7.25
CA SER A 108 18.70 -4.85 6.99
C SER A 108 18.28 -5.65 8.22
N LYS A 109 18.66 -5.20 9.42
CA LYS A 109 18.22 -5.81 10.69
C LYS A 109 16.71 -5.66 10.86
N ILE A 110 16.16 -4.49 10.56
CA ILE A 110 14.71 -4.25 10.62
C ILE A 110 13.96 -5.22 9.69
N ARG A 111 14.39 -5.35 8.41
CA ARG A 111 13.78 -6.28 7.46
C ARG A 111 13.93 -7.74 7.91
N LYS A 112 15.10 -8.12 8.45
CA LYS A 112 15.34 -9.46 9.01
C LYS A 112 14.38 -9.78 10.16
N ASP A 113 14.09 -8.80 11.04
CA ASP A 113 13.14 -8.98 12.13
C ASP A 113 11.71 -9.17 11.63
N ILE A 114 11.29 -8.42 10.60
CA ILE A 114 9.98 -8.58 9.96
C ILE A 114 9.86 -9.98 9.34
N LYS A 115 10.91 -10.45 8.66
CA LYS A 115 10.95 -11.78 8.02
C LYS A 115 10.77 -12.93 8.99
N LYS A 116 11.12 -12.78 10.26
CA LYS A 116 10.84 -13.82 11.29
C LYS A 116 9.33 -14.13 11.41
N GLY A 117 8.47 -13.21 11.00
CA GLY A 117 7.01 -13.42 10.98
C GLY A 117 6.47 -13.96 9.65
N ILE A 118 7.33 -14.21 8.64
CA ILE A 118 6.92 -14.61 7.29
C ILE A 118 7.59 -15.94 6.95
N LYS A 119 6.77 -16.95 6.60
CA LYS A 119 7.22 -18.29 6.19
C LYS A 119 7.05 -18.56 4.69
N LYS A 120 6.20 -17.76 4.01
CA LYS A 120 5.92 -17.90 2.57
C LYS A 120 7.14 -17.60 1.71
N SER A 121 7.20 -18.25 0.55
CA SER A 121 8.22 -17.99 -0.48
C SER A 121 7.96 -16.74 -1.33
N ASN A 122 6.72 -16.24 -1.35
CA ASN A 122 6.32 -15.09 -2.19
C ASN A 122 6.68 -13.73 -1.56
N ILE A 123 7.92 -13.64 -1.04
CA ILE A 123 8.49 -12.43 -0.46
C ILE A 123 9.64 -11.93 -1.32
N TYR A 124 9.59 -10.66 -1.68
CA TYR A 124 10.62 -9.93 -2.43
C TYR A 124 11.22 -8.88 -1.51
N GLU A 125 12.48 -9.09 -1.09
CA GLU A 125 13.19 -8.11 -0.26
C GLU A 125 13.93 -7.12 -1.15
N ILE A 126 13.47 -5.86 -1.18
CA ILE A 126 14.01 -4.78 -1.97
C ILE A 126 14.21 -3.56 -1.05
N SER A 127 15.45 -3.31 -0.62
CA SER A 127 15.77 -2.25 0.35
C SER A 127 15.31 -0.87 -0.11
N ASN A 128 15.55 -0.53 -1.37
CA ASN A 128 15.13 0.75 -1.95
C ASN A 128 13.61 0.78 -2.15
N ARG A 129 12.92 1.63 -1.37
CA ARG A 129 11.47 1.72 -1.36
C ARG A 129 10.88 2.15 -2.72
N LYS A 130 11.53 3.07 -3.41
CA LYS A 130 11.10 3.45 -4.77
C LYS A 130 11.10 2.24 -5.69
N LYS A 131 12.21 1.49 -5.74
CA LYS A 131 12.33 0.26 -6.55
C LYS A 131 11.33 -0.80 -6.12
N ALA A 132 11.05 -0.96 -4.83
CA ALA A 132 10.05 -1.92 -4.33
C ALA A 132 8.65 -1.59 -4.84
N ILE A 133 8.25 -0.32 -4.84
CA ILE A 133 6.96 0.14 -5.38
C ILE A 133 6.90 -0.06 -6.90
N GLU A 134 7.96 0.32 -7.62
CA GLU A 134 8.05 0.15 -9.08
C GLU A 134 7.91 -1.32 -9.48
N GLU A 135 8.66 -2.21 -8.81
CA GLU A 135 8.63 -3.65 -9.09
C GLU A 135 7.28 -4.28 -8.71
N ALA A 136 6.69 -3.87 -7.59
CA ALA A 136 5.36 -4.33 -7.20
C ALA A 136 4.30 -3.96 -8.25
N ILE A 137 4.31 -2.71 -8.74
CA ILE A 137 3.36 -2.25 -9.77
C ILE A 137 3.61 -2.97 -11.10
N LYS A 138 4.87 -3.15 -11.50
CA LYS A 138 5.25 -3.88 -12.70
C LYS A 138 4.69 -5.30 -12.71
N ASN A 139 4.67 -5.98 -11.56
CA ASN A 139 4.25 -7.38 -11.42
C ASN A 139 2.77 -7.57 -11.04
N LEU A 140 1.94 -6.52 -11.10
CA LEU A 140 0.50 -6.66 -10.88
C LEU A 140 -0.17 -7.41 -12.03
N ASN A 141 -0.89 -8.46 -11.72
CA ASN A 141 -1.75 -9.16 -12.66
C ASN A 141 -3.08 -8.42 -12.84
N THR A 142 -3.87 -8.86 -13.80
CA THR A 142 -5.21 -8.32 -14.05
C THR A 142 -6.07 -8.42 -12.79
N GLY A 143 -6.62 -7.29 -12.38
CA GLY A 143 -7.52 -7.21 -11.21
C GLY A 143 -6.83 -7.21 -9.86
N ASP A 144 -5.51 -7.39 -9.75
CA ASP A 144 -4.80 -7.34 -8.46
C ASP A 144 -4.96 -5.99 -7.75
N LEU A 145 -4.94 -6.02 -6.43
CA LEU A 145 -4.78 -4.84 -5.59
C LEU A 145 -3.34 -4.75 -5.08
N LEU A 146 -2.80 -3.55 -5.02
CA LEU A 146 -1.55 -3.26 -4.33
C LEU A 146 -1.82 -2.30 -3.18
N LEU A 147 -1.53 -2.75 -1.97
CA LEU A 147 -1.48 -1.91 -0.78
C LEU A 147 -0.04 -1.46 -0.56
N VAL A 148 0.22 -0.15 -0.62
CA VAL A 148 1.49 0.46 -0.22
C VAL A 148 1.29 1.06 1.16
N ALA A 149 1.89 0.44 2.18
CA ALA A 149 1.63 0.75 3.57
C ALA A 149 2.85 1.31 4.32
N GLY A 150 2.58 2.07 5.39
CA GLY A 150 3.55 2.54 6.37
C GLY A 150 3.73 4.04 6.38
N ARG A 151 3.98 4.67 5.22
CA ARG A 151 4.36 6.07 5.14
C ARG A 151 3.25 7.04 4.68
N GLY A 152 2.23 6.52 4.00
CA GLY A 152 1.09 7.34 3.57
C GLY A 152 1.52 8.62 2.84
N HIS A 153 1.18 9.78 3.40
CA HIS A 153 1.45 11.11 2.84
C HIS A 153 2.90 11.64 3.08
N GLU A 154 3.76 10.89 3.75
CA GLU A 154 5.13 11.34 4.02
C GLU A 154 5.93 11.60 2.74
N LYS A 155 6.70 12.71 2.74
CA LYS A 155 7.50 13.16 1.59
C LYS A 155 9.00 12.97 1.80
N VAL A 156 9.42 12.58 3.01
CA VAL A 156 10.83 12.40 3.39
C VAL A 156 11.01 11.04 4.01
N GLN A 157 11.98 10.27 3.52
CA GLN A 157 12.44 9.03 4.12
C GLN A 157 13.67 9.30 5.00
N ASP A 158 13.61 8.86 6.26
CA ASP A 158 14.59 9.19 7.29
C ASP A 158 15.55 8.01 7.55
N TYR A 159 16.83 8.21 7.21
CA TYR A 159 17.96 7.32 7.50
C TYR A 159 18.89 7.92 8.58
N GLY A 160 18.35 8.66 9.53
CA GLY A 160 19.12 9.34 10.59
C GLY A 160 19.94 10.50 10.03
N LYS A 161 21.22 10.26 9.79
CA LYS A 161 22.14 11.29 9.23
C LYS A 161 21.75 11.70 7.80
N ARG A 162 21.00 10.90 7.07
CA ARG A 162 20.58 11.16 5.68
C ARG A 162 19.08 11.16 5.56
N LYS A 163 18.54 12.23 4.98
CA LYS A 163 17.12 12.34 4.61
C LYS A 163 16.97 12.31 3.09
N ILE A 164 16.04 11.51 2.59
CA ILE A 164 15.79 11.32 1.15
C ILE A 164 14.40 11.85 0.84
N LEU A 165 14.28 12.75 -0.15
CA LEU A 165 12.98 13.16 -0.66
C LEU A 165 12.35 11.99 -1.41
N LEU A 166 11.29 11.42 -0.85
CA LEU A 166 10.57 10.29 -1.40
C LEU A 166 9.10 10.38 -1.02
N SER A 167 8.25 10.58 -2.01
CA SER A 167 6.80 10.49 -1.88
C SER A 167 6.32 9.21 -2.55
N ASP A 168 5.75 8.29 -1.78
CA ASP A 168 5.19 7.04 -2.30
C ASP A 168 4.12 7.33 -3.35
N LYS A 169 3.25 8.33 -3.13
CA LYS A 169 2.22 8.76 -4.07
C LYS A 169 2.78 9.15 -5.44
N LYS A 170 3.87 9.95 -5.47
CA LYS A 170 4.53 10.33 -6.73
C LYS A 170 5.11 9.13 -7.47
N VAL A 171 5.78 8.23 -6.74
CA VAL A 171 6.34 7.00 -7.31
C VAL A 171 5.23 6.13 -7.90
N ILE A 172 4.15 5.92 -7.17
CA ILE A 172 2.99 5.14 -7.62
C ILE A 172 2.43 5.71 -8.94
N LEU A 173 2.16 7.02 -8.99
CA LEU A 173 1.60 7.66 -10.18
C LEU A 173 2.52 7.52 -11.41
N GLN A 174 3.83 7.72 -11.23
CA GLN A 174 4.82 7.53 -12.30
C GLN A 174 4.85 6.07 -12.78
N SER A 175 4.82 5.12 -11.87
CA SER A 175 4.87 3.68 -12.18
C SER A 175 3.60 3.19 -12.89
N ILE A 176 2.41 3.69 -12.48
CA ILE A 176 1.14 3.42 -13.15
C ILE A 176 1.19 3.92 -14.60
N ASN A 177 1.65 5.15 -14.81
CA ASN A 177 1.77 5.73 -16.15
C ASN A 177 2.71 4.93 -17.06
N SER A 178 3.86 4.50 -16.54
CA SER A 178 4.83 3.67 -17.26
C SER A 178 4.24 2.32 -17.64
N LYS A 179 3.60 1.62 -16.69
CA LYS A 179 2.96 0.31 -16.95
C LYS A 179 1.79 0.45 -17.93
N ASN A 180 0.98 1.49 -17.84
CA ASN A 180 -0.12 1.73 -18.77
C ASN A 180 0.35 1.98 -20.21
N LYS A 181 1.48 2.66 -20.40
CA LYS A 181 2.12 2.81 -21.72
C LYS A 181 2.56 1.45 -22.28
N PHE A 182 3.18 0.62 -21.44
CA PHE A 182 3.61 -0.73 -21.82
C PHE A 182 2.43 -1.62 -22.22
N LEU A 183 1.36 -1.64 -21.39
CA LEU A 183 0.14 -2.41 -21.69
C LEU A 183 -0.51 -1.97 -23.00
N SER A 184 -0.54 -0.66 -23.29
CA SER A 184 -1.10 -0.15 -24.55
C SER A 184 -0.27 -0.56 -25.78
N LYS A 185 1.05 -0.60 -25.66
CA LYS A 185 1.95 -1.03 -26.75
C LYS A 185 1.76 -2.51 -27.06
N ASN A 186 1.68 -3.35 -26.04
CA ASN A 186 1.47 -4.79 -26.22
C ASN A 186 0.11 -5.10 -26.84
N PHE A 187 -0.94 -4.38 -26.46
CA PHE A 187 -2.28 -4.53 -27.05
C PHE A 187 -2.25 -4.23 -28.56
N LYS A 188 -1.58 -3.16 -28.98
CA LYS A 188 -1.42 -2.83 -30.41
C LYS A 188 -0.63 -3.89 -31.20
N LEU A 189 0.45 -4.44 -30.62
CA LEU A 189 1.25 -5.50 -31.24
C LEU A 189 0.44 -6.79 -31.43
N ASN A 190 -0.39 -7.16 -30.45
CA ASN A 190 -1.22 -8.36 -30.56
C ASN A 190 -2.30 -8.22 -31.64
N ILE A 191 -2.87 -7.02 -31.85
CA ILE A 191 -3.83 -6.80 -32.96
C ILE A 191 -3.16 -6.94 -34.31
N ILE A 192 -1.94 -6.39 -34.48
CA ILE A 192 -1.19 -6.45 -35.74
C ILE A 192 -0.80 -7.90 -36.08
N ASN A 193 -0.50 -8.75 -35.09
CA ASN A 193 -0.14 -10.14 -35.30
C ASN A 193 -1.36 -11.08 -35.50
N CYS A 194 -2.57 -10.58 -35.33
CA CYS A 194 -3.82 -11.32 -35.55
C CYS A 194 -4.53 -10.94 -36.86
N LEU A 195 -3.96 -9.97 -37.60
CA LEU A 195 -4.38 -9.54 -38.95
C LEU A 195 -3.41 -10.09 -40.02
#